data_129bc20b5e4b4c08c1c479e34b9a079a
#
_entry.id   129bc20b5e4b4c08c1c479e34b9a079a
#
_cell.length_a   1.000
_cell.length_b   1.000
_cell.length_c   1.000
_cell.angle_alpha   90.00
_cell.angle_beta   90.00
_cell.angle_gamma   90.00
#
_symmetry.space_group_name_H-M   'P 1'
#
loop_
_entity.id
_entity.type
_entity.pdbx_description
1 polymer ?
#
loop_
_entity_poly.entity_id
_entity_poly.type
_entity_poly.pdbx_seq_one_letter_code
_entity_poly.pdbx_strand_id
1 'polypeptide(L)'
;MIRVVMTALVLLAGTSALAQPAAQPLIIAHRGASGERPEHTRSAYELAIEQGADVIEPDLVLTRDGVFVSRHENEISGTTDVADRPEFAARRTTKVIDGVETTGWFTEDFTLAELKTLRARERLPQLRPRNVAFDGHDPILTFDEIVAIAREASARTGRTIAVAPELKHPTYFASIGLPMEDRFIAELKRLGLTGADAPILIQCFEVGPLERLSKRIDAPLAQLVNASGAPADRPEQSYADMITAEGLSRIADYAAWVAPEMTLVLPRGAEERSGAPSTLAADAHAAGLKVVVWTVRAENAFLPAEHRRGVDFAAHGDMPAYVRALAAAGVDGVFSDFPGLAREGLR
;
A
#
# COMPACT_ATOMS: atom_id res chain seq x y z
N MET A 1 -22.36 -8.15 79.35
CA MET A 1 -21.63 -8.62 78.17
C MET A 1 -22.11 -7.81 76.97
N ILE A 2 -21.31 -6.83 76.55
CA ILE A 2 -21.62 -5.95 75.41
C ILE A 2 -20.83 -6.49 74.20
N ARG A 3 -21.55 -6.93 73.13
CA ARG A 3 -20.94 -7.36 71.88
C ARG A 3 -20.77 -6.12 70.98
N VAL A 4 -19.52 -5.75 70.71
CA VAL A 4 -19.17 -4.76 69.70
C VAL A 4 -19.14 -5.42 68.34
N VAL A 5 -20.00 -4.99 67.42
CA VAL A 5 -19.97 -5.41 66.03
C VAL A 5 -19.08 -4.42 65.27
N MET A 6 -17.92 -4.89 64.78
CA MET A 6 -17.02 -4.13 63.92
C MET A 6 -17.48 -4.29 62.47
N THR A 7 -18.00 -3.26 61.86
CA THR A 7 -18.34 -3.24 60.43
C THR A 7 -17.08 -2.83 59.66
N ALA A 8 -16.54 -3.75 58.87
CA ALA A 8 -15.41 -3.49 57.99
C ALA A 8 -15.90 -2.80 56.71
N LEU A 9 -15.46 -1.56 56.47
CA LEU A 9 -15.72 -0.81 55.25
C LEU A 9 -14.67 -1.22 54.18
N VAL A 10 -15.10 -1.97 53.15
CA VAL A 10 -14.26 -2.32 52.01
C VAL A 10 -14.27 -1.14 51.04
N LEU A 11 -13.19 -0.40 50.96
CA LEU A 11 -12.93 0.60 49.93
C LEU A 11 -12.52 -0.14 48.62
N LEU A 12 -13.44 -0.18 47.66
CA LEU A 12 -13.08 -0.54 46.25
C LEU A 12 -12.29 0.64 45.65
N ALA A 13 -10.97 0.50 45.57
CA ALA A 13 -10.13 1.37 44.77
C ALA A 13 -10.35 1.01 43.31
N GLY A 14 -11.18 1.79 42.61
CA GLY A 14 -11.30 1.71 41.15
C GLY A 14 -9.99 2.16 40.52
N THR A 15 -9.20 1.20 39.96
CA THR A 15 -8.06 1.51 39.09
C THR A 15 -8.61 2.02 37.77
N SER A 16 -8.61 3.35 37.60
CA SER A 16 -8.79 3.94 36.27
C SER A 16 -7.60 3.48 35.41
N ALA A 17 -7.82 2.51 34.53
CA ALA A 17 -6.85 2.19 33.48
C ALA A 17 -6.69 3.47 32.64
N LEU A 18 -5.54 4.12 32.75
CA LEU A 18 -5.15 5.17 31.83
C LEU A 18 -5.11 4.52 30.45
N ALA A 19 -6.03 4.92 29.56
CA ALA A 19 -6.01 4.50 28.18
C ALA A 19 -4.61 4.86 27.62
N GLN A 20 -3.86 3.87 27.17
CA GLN A 20 -2.62 4.14 26.43
C GLN A 20 -2.99 5.03 25.25
N PRO A 21 -2.20 6.09 24.96
CA PRO A 21 -2.44 6.89 23.77
C PRO A 21 -2.45 5.94 22.56
N ALA A 22 -3.49 6.03 21.74
CA ALA A 22 -3.57 5.25 20.50
C ALA A 22 -2.28 5.46 19.72
N ALA A 23 -1.70 4.37 19.22
CA ALA A 23 -0.51 4.46 18.39
C ALA A 23 -0.81 5.36 17.17
N GLN A 24 0.12 6.26 16.84
CA GLN A 24 -0.07 7.10 15.66
C GLN A 24 -0.22 6.23 14.41
N PRO A 25 -1.12 6.60 13.46
CA PRO A 25 -1.25 5.89 12.20
C PRO A 25 0.08 5.81 11.44
N LEU A 26 0.34 4.66 10.79
CA LEU A 26 1.52 4.46 9.96
C LEU A 26 1.46 5.32 8.70
N ILE A 27 2.61 5.84 8.27
CA ILE A 27 2.79 6.44 6.94
C ILE A 27 3.45 5.43 6.03
N ILE A 28 2.69 4.94 5.06
CA ILE A 28 3.17 4.04 4.01
C ILE A 28 3.40 4.87 2.75
N ALA A 29 4.65 4.96 2.31
CA ALA A 29 5.03 5.72 1.12
C ALA A 29 4.67 4.91 -0.13
N HIS A 30 3.53 5.24 -0.73
CA HIS A 30 2.97 4.58 -1.91
C HIS A 30 3.88 4.74 -3.12
N ARG A 31 4.61 3.67 -3.47
CA ARG A 31 5.63 3.64 -4.50
C ARG A 31 6.81 4.60 -4.22
N GLY A 32 7.09 4.86 -2.94
CA GLY A 32 7.98 5.89 -2.46
C GLY A 32 7.31 7.27 -2.33
N ALA A 33 8.08 8.35 -2.35
CA ALA A 33 7.56 9.73 -2.46
C ALA A 33 7.18 10.01 -3.93
N SER A 34 6.22 9.23 -4.46
CA SER A 34 5.86 9.21 -5.88
C SER A 34 5.20 10.50 -6.36
N GLY A 35 4.73 11.35 -5.45
CA GLY A 35 4.30 12.71 -5.75
C GLY A 35 5.44 13.67 -6.11
N GLU A 36 6.69 13.32 -5.79
CA GLU A 36 7.86 14.18 -5.93
C GLU A 36 9.01 13.55 -6.74
N ARG A 37 8.92 12.26 -7.06
CA ARG A 37 9.87 11.48 -7.87
C ARG A 37 9.11 10.46 -8.71
N PRO A 38 9.66 9.99 -9.84
CA PRO A 38 9.07 8.86 -10.55
C PRO A 38 8.88 7.65 -9.63
N GLU A 39 7.71 7.03 -9.69
CA GLU A 39 7.32 5.92 -8.81
C GLU A 39 8.29 4.73 -8.89
N HIS A 40 8.44 4.00 -7.76
CA HIS A 40 9.26 2.78 -7.66
C HIS A 40 10.74 2.98 -7.99
N THR A 41 11.27 4.16 -7.71
CA THR A 41 12.69 4.46 -7.88
C THR A 41 13.43 4.51 -6.54
N ARG A 42 14.76 4.34 -6.58
CA ARG A 42 15.60 4.52 -5.39
C ARG A 42 15.42 5.92 -4.83
N SER A 43 15.45 6.93 -5.70
CA SER A 43 15.30 8.33 -5.29
C SER A 43 13.94 8.60 -4.63
N ALA A 44 12.84 7.93 -5.08
CA ALA A 44 11.53 8.04 -4.45
C ALA A 44 11.49 7.39 -3.06
N TYR A 45 12.09 6.21 -2.89
CA TYR A 45 12.12 5.52 -1.60
C TYR A 45 12.99 6.24 -0.58
N GLU A 46 14.19 6.67 -0.98
CA GLU A 46 15.09 7.40 -0.09
C GLU A 46 14.47 8.73 0.37
N LEU A 47 13.86 9.50 -0.54
CA LEU A 47 13.14 10.73 -0.20
C LEU A 47 11.97 10.45 0.77
N ALA A 48 11.20 9.40 0.54
CA ALA A 48 10.10 9.03 1.43
C ALA A 48 10.58 8.76 2.87
N ILE A 49 11.68 8.04 3.02
CA ILE A 49 12.28 7.74 4.32
C ILE A 49 12.80 9.02 5.00
N GLU A 50 13.43 9.93 4.25
CA GLU A 50 13.87 11.24 4.75
C GLU A 50 12.69 12.09 5.22
N GLN A 51 11.56 12.03 4.53
CA GLN A 51 10.32 12.70 4.89
C GLN A 51 9.58 12.05 6.06
N GLY A 52 10.07 10.93 6.58
CA GLY A 52 9.54 10.30 7.78
C GLY A 52 8.52 9.18 7.52
N ALA A 53 8.52 8.57 6.34
CA ALA A 53 7.76 7.34 6.13
C ALA A 53 8.19 6.24 7.10
N ASP A 54 7.25 5.43 7.56
CA ASP A 54 7.49 4.25 8.40
C ASP A 54 7.68 2.99 7.54
N VAL A 55 7.03 2.99 6.38
CA VAL A 55 6.99 1.87 5.45
C VAL A 55 7.19 2.40 4.04
N ILE A 56 7.98 1.71 3.22
CA ILE A 56 8.06 1.93 1.77
C ILE A 56 7.31 0.82 1.04
N GLU A 57 6.54 1.21 0.04
CA GLU A 57 5.65 0.30 -0.65
C GLU A 57 6.09 0.06 -2.09
N PRO A 58 6.45 -1.18 -2.47
CA PRO A 58 6.63 -1.61 -3.85
C PRO A 58 5.47 -2.46 -4.35
N ASP A 59 4.99 -2.17 -5.57
CA ASP A 59 4.22 -3.11 -6.38
C ASP A 59 5.16 -4.10 -7.07
N LEU A 60 4.87 -5.40 -7.05
CA LEU A 60 5.73 -6.45 -7.57
C LEU A 60 5.10 -7.18 -8.74
N VAL A 61 5.82 -7.22 -9.84
CA VAL A 61 5.55 -8.02 -11.05
C VAL A 61 6.74 -8.91 -11.36
N LEU A 62 6.59 -9.90 -12.25
CA LEU A 62 7.67 -10.82 -12.61
C LEU A 62 8.28 -10.48 -13.95
N THR A 63 9.59 -10.68 -14.04
CA THR A 63 10.33 -10.76 -15.30
C THR A 63 10.13 -12.13 -15.96
N ARG A 64 10.54 -12.29 -17.22
CA ARG A 64 10.55 -13.58 -17.96
C ARG A 64 11.35 -14.66 -17.23
N ASP A 65 12.45 -14.30 -16.60
CA ASP A 65 13.31 -15.19 -15.82
C ASP A 65 12.89 -15.32 -14.34
N GLY A 66 11.68 -14.80 -13.99
CA GLY A 66 11.02 -15.03 -12.72
C GLY A 66 11.56 -14.24 -11.55
N VAL A 67 12.15 -13.07 -11.79
CA VAL A 67 12.63 -12.16 -10.76
C VAL A 67 11.57 -11.11 -10.46
N PHE A 68 11.31 -10.83 -9.17
CA PHE A 68 10.42 -9.75 -8.75
C PHE A 68 11.06 -8.38 -8.99
N VAL A 69 10.39 -7.56 -9.79
CA VAL A 69 10.75 -6.16 -10.04
C VAL A 69 9.58 -5.25 -9.65
N SER A 70 9.91 -4.01 -9.30
CA SER A 70 8.90 -3.06 -8.83
C SER A 70 8.34 -2.24 -9.97
N ARG A 71 7.07 -2.49 -10.32
CA ARG A 71 6.21 -1.70 -11.23
C ARG A 71 4.74 -1.92 -10.85
N HIS A 72 3.93 -0.86 -10.96
CA HIS A 72 2.50 -0.95 -10.64
C HIS A 72 1.76 -1.91 -11.57
N GLU A 73 2.02 -1.81 -12.86
CA GLU A 73 1.54 -2.72 -13.87
C GLU A 73 2.70 -3.53 -14.47
N ASN A 74 2.42 -4.70 -14.99
CA ASN A 74 3.39 -5.42 -15.82
C ASN A 74 3.57 -4.75 -17.20
N GLU A 75 2.64 -3.91 -17.66
CA GLU A 75 2.79 -3.02 -18.81
C GLU A 75 3.61 -1.77 -18.40
N ILE A 76 4.73 -1.53 -19.09
CA ILE A 76 5.76 -0.58 -18.65
C ILE A 76 5.99 0.62 -19.56
N SER A 77 5.18 0.82 -20.61
CA SER A 77 5.39 1.93 -21.55
C SER A 77 5.17 3.32 -20.91
N GLY A 78 4.23 3.40 -19.97
CA GLY A 78 3.88 4.66 -19.29
C GLY A 78 4.83 5.05 -18.15
N THR A 79 5.69 4.14 -17.69
CA THR A 79 6.55 4.35 -16.51
C THR A 79 8.04 4.15 -16.78
N THR A 80 8.41 3.84 -18.03
CA THR A 80 9.80 3.63 -18.47
C THR A 80 10.07 4.23 -19.85
N ASP A 81 11.34 4.23 -20.25
CA ASP A 81 11.78 4.66 -21.57
C ASP A 81 11.71 3.52 -22.64
N VAL A 82 11.00 2.42 -22.39
CA VAL A 82 10.95 1.24 -23.28
C VAL A 82 10.45 1.58 -24.68
N ALA A 83 9.51 2.51 -24.81
CA ALA A 83 8.96 2.93 -26.11
C ALA A 83 10.01 3.65 -27.00
N ASP A 84 11.07 4.23 -26.39
CA ASP A 84 12.15 4.90 -27.09
C ASP A 84 13.35 3.97 -27.37
N ARG A 85 13.20 2.66 -27.11
CA ARG A 85 14.24 1.65 -27.27
C ARG A 85 14.01 0.85 -28.55
N PRO A 86 14.71 1.18 -29.66
CA PRO A 86 14.50 0.50 -30.94
C PRO A 86 14.72 -1.03 -30.88
N GLU A 87 15.64 -1.48 -30.03
CA GLU A 87 15.93 -2.89 -29.79
C GLU A 87 14.74 -3.69 -29.24
N PHE A 88 13.78 -3.01 -28.60
CA PHE A 88 12.59 -3.60 -28.01
C PHE A 88 11.30 -3.33 -28.81
N ALA A 89 11.38 -2.60 -29.92
CA ALA A 89 10.20 -2.20 -30.69
C ALA A 89 9.34 -3.41 -31.13
N ALA A 90 9.98 -4.52 -31.53
CA ALA A 90 9.30 -5.74 -31.98
C ALA A 90 8.59 -6.52 -30.85
N ARG A 91 8.81 -6.17 -29.56
CA ARG A 91 8.16 -6.82 -28.41
C ARG A 91 6.84 -6.17 -28.03
N ARG A 92 6.48 -5.04 -28.66
CA ARG A 92 5.17 -4.42 -28.45
C ARG A 92 4.06 -5.37 -28.85
N THR A 93 3.17 -5.69 -27.92
CA THR A 93 2.11 -6.69 -28.12
C THR A 93 0.84 -6.32 -27.36
N THR A 94 -0.23 -7.06 -27.59
CA THR A 94 -1.49 -6.92 -26.84
C THR A 94 -1.72 -8.15 -26.00
N LYS A 95 -2.06 -7.95 -24.73
CA LYS A 95 -2.38 -9.03 -23.77
C LYS A 95 -3.68 -8.68 -23.04
N VAL A 96 -4.32 -9.69 -22.47
CA VAL A 96 -5.48 -9.51 -21.57
C VAL A 96 -5.02 -9.73 -20.14
N ILE A 97 -5.05 -8.67 -19.33
CA ILE A 97 -4.67 -8.69 -17.92
C ILE A 97 -5.95 -8.45 -17.10
N ASP A 98 -6.30 -9.41 -16.24
CA ASP A 98 -7.51 -9.36 -15.39
C ASP A 98 -8.79 -8.96 -16.18
N GLY A 99 -8.92 -9.48 -17.40
CA GLY A 99 -10.04 -9.20 -18.28
C GLY A 99 -9.94 -7.90 -19.10
N VAL A 100 -8.87 -7.12 -18.95
CA VAL A 100 -8.65 -5.86 -19.69
C VAL A 100 -7.61 -6.06 -20.78
N GLU A 101 -8.00 -5.72 -22.04
CA GLU A 101 -7.08 -5.72 -23.18
C GLU A 101 -6.10 -4.53 -23.06
N THR A 102 -4.81 -4.83 -22.99
CA THR A 102 -3.74 -3.85 -22.84
C THR A 102 -2.68 -4.04 -23.90
N THR A 103 -2.24 -2.95 -24.53
CA THR A 103 -1.23 -2.97 -25.61
C THR A 103 -0.01 -2.18 -25.20
N GLY A 104 1.16 -2.85 -25.17
CA GLY A 104 2.41 -2.21 -24.77
C GLY A 104 3.56 -3.20 -24.69
N TRP A 105 4.47 -2.97 -23.75
CA TRP A 105 5.61 -3.82 -23.40
C TRP A 105 5.43 -4.35 -21.99
N PHE A 106 5.59 -5.66 -21.79
CA PHE A 106 5.25 -6.32 -20.53
C PHE A 106 6.49 -6.91 -19.86
N THR A 107 6.63 -6.77 -18.55
CA THR A 107 7.82 -7.20 -17.79
C THR A 107 8.17 -8.66 -18.00
N GLU A 108 7.19 -9.55 -18.14
CA GLU A 108 7.36 -10.99 -18.37
C GLU A 108 7.87 -11.33 -19.78
N ASP A 109 7.97 -10.36 -20.68
CA ASP A 109 8.60 -10.53 -21.99
C ASP A 109 10.10 -10.17 -21.97
N PHE A 110 10.62 -9.69 -20.82
CA PHE A 110 12.00 -9.25 -20.64
C PHE A 110 12.69 -10.05 -19.54
N THR A 111 13.97 -10.33 -19.71
CA THR A 111 14.82 -10.76 -18.60
C THR A 111 15.14 -9.60 -17.68
N LEU A 112 15.55 -9.90 -16.43
CA LEU A 112 16.04 -8.86 -15.51
C LEU A 112 17.15 -8.02 -16.15
N ALA A 113 18.11 -8.66 -16.82
CA ALA A 113 19.23 -7.97 -17.46
C ALA A 113 18.77 -6.93 -18.49
N GLU A 114 17.73 -7.25 -19.28
CA GLU A 114 17.13 -6.33 -20.25
C GLU A 114 16.38 -5.19 -19.54
N LEU A 115 15.55 -5.49 -18.53
CA LEU A 115 14.82 -4.45 -17.76
C LEU A 115 15.77 -3.48 -17.06
N LYS A 116 16.92 -3.94 -16.58
CA LYS A 116 17.94 -3.08 -15.96
C LYS A 116 18.57 -2.06 -16.92
N THR A 117 18.41 -2.23 -18.23
CA THR A 117 18.83 -1.22 -19.22
C THR A 117 17.86 -0.05 -19.34
N LEU A 118 16.61 -0.26 -18.92
CA LEU A 118 15.56 0.77 -18.95
C LEU A 118 15.71 1.76 -17.79
N ARG A 119 15.06 2.93 -17.97
CA ARG A 119 15.01 4.00 -16.98
C ARG A 119 13.57 4.37 -16.69
N ALA A 120 13.32 4.65 -15.40
CA ALA A 120 12.02 5.10 -14.93
C ALA A 120 11.65 6.49 -15.45
N ARG A 121 10.34 6.72 -15.63
CA ARG A 121 9.73 8.00 -16.02
C ARG A 121 8.51 8.30 -15.16
N GLU A 122 8.20 9.58 -15.03
CA GLU A 122 6.98 10.06 -14.38
C GLU A 122 5.74 9.60 -15.15
N ARG A 123 4.81 8.97 -14.41
CA ARG A 123 3.56 8.44 -14.97
C ARG A 123 2.49 9.52 -15.20
N LEU A 124 2.49 10.58 -14.39
CA LEU A 124 1.48 11.65 -14.37
C LEU A 124 2.10 13.03 -14.68
N PRO A 125 2.81 13.20 -15.81
CA PRO A 125 3.59 14.43 -16.07
C PRO A 125 2.72 15.70 -16.12
N GLN A 126 1.42 15.58 -16.42
CA GLN A 126 0.49 16.70 -16.43
C GLN A 126 0.16 17.20 -15.03
N LEU A 127 0.12 16.31 -14.03
CA LEU A 127 -0.10 16.65 -12.62
C LEU A 127 1.23 16.93 -11.89
N ARG A 128 2.31 16.26 -12.30
CA ARG A 128 3.63 16.27 -11.64
C ARG A 128 4.76 16.71 -12.58
N PRO A 129 4.64 17.88 -13.22
CA PRO A 129 5.62 18.31 -14.23
C PRO A 129 7.05 18.45 -13.68
N ARG A 130 7.21 18.68 -12.37
CA ARG A 130 8.54 18.76 -11.73
C ARG A 130 9.24 17.42 -11.65
N ASN A 131 8.49 16.31 -11.59
CA ASN A 131 9.05 14.96 -11.50
C ASN A 131 9.74 14.55 -12.81
N VAL A 132 9.30 15.09 -13.95
CA VAL A 132 9.91 14.85 -15.28
C VAL A 132 11.41 15.18 -15.30
N ALA A 133 11.89 16.08 -14.42
CA ALA A 133 13.32 16.36 -14.28
C ALA A 133 14.14 15.15 -13.79
N PHE A 134 13.49 14.12 -13.26
CA PHE A 134 14.12 12.88 -12.78
C PHE A 134 13.95 11.71 -13.76
N ASP A 135 13.27 11.92 -14.88
CA ASP A 135 13.12 10.90 -15.92
C ASP A 135 14.49 10.46 -16.44
N GLY A 136 14.66 9.16 -16.64
CA GLY A 136 15.89 8.61 -17.16
C GLY A 136 17.03 8.41 -16.14
N HIS A 137 16.85 8.80 -14.87
CA HIS A 137 17.91 8.71 -13.86
C HIS A 137 17.97 7.33 -13.20
N ASP A 138 16.84 6.82 -12.71
CA ASP A 138 16.79 5.58 -11.94
C ASP A 138 16.51 4.36 -12.82
N PRO A 139 17.19 3.22 -12.58
CA PRO A 139 16.85 1.94 -13.18
C PRO A 139 15.64 1.32 -12.47
N ILE A 140 15.03 0.29 -13.10
CA ILE A 140 14.03 -0.56 -12.46
C ILE A 140 14.67 -1.33 -11.30
N LEU A 141 14.03 -1.32 -10.13
CA LEU A 141 14.50 -2.02 -8.94
C LEU A 141 13.91 -3.42 -8.82
N THR A 142 14.71 -4.35 -8.29
CA THR A 142 14.22 -5.65 -7.80
C THR A 142 13.68 -5.51 -6.37
N PHE A 143 12.88 -6.47 -5.92
CA PHE A 143 12.43 -6.52 -4.53
C PHE A 143 13.60 -6.60 -3.54
N ASP A 144 14.63 -7.37 -3.86
CA ASP A 144 15.87 -7.47 -3.04
C ASP A 144 16.55 -6.11 -2.83
N GLU A 145 16.69 -5.32 -3.90
CA GLU A 145 17.26 -3.98 -3.82
C GLU A 145 16.41 -3.03 -2.95
N ILE A 146 15.07 -3.16 -2.99
CA ILE A 146 14.17 -2.33 -2.17
C ILE A 146 14.28 -2.71 -0.70
N VAL A 147 14.32 -4.01 -0.38
CA VAL A 147 14.58 -4.48 0.99
C VAL A 147 15.94 -4.00 1.50
N ALA A 148 16.97 -3.98 0.63
CA ALA A 148 18.28 -3.44 0.99
C ALA A 148 18.19 -1.95 1.34
N ILE A 149 17.47 -1.13 0.55
CA ILE A 149 17.24 0.31 0.85
C ILE A 149 16.60 0.48 2.25
N ALA A 150 15.55 -0.30 2.56
CA ALA A 150 14.88 -0.23 3.86
C ALA A 150 15.83 -0.60 5.02
N ARG A 151 16.66 -1.63 4.86
CA ARG A 151 17.63 -2.08 5.86
C ARG A 151 18.76 -1.07 6.07
N GLU A 152 19.33 -0.56 5.00
CA GLU A 152 20.36 0.49 5.04
C GLU A 152 19.84 1.75 5.77
N ALA A 153 18.62 2.16 5.44
CA ALA A 153 17.96 3.29 6.08
C ALA A 153 17.66 3.00 7.57
N SER A 154 17.22 1.80 7.92
CA SER A 154 16.96 1.40 9.30
C SER A 154 18.26 1.47 10.14
N ALA A 155 19.36 0.94 9.61
CA ALA A 155 20.67 0.99 10.26
C ALA A 155 21.18 2.44 10.42
N ARG A 156 20.97 3.29 9.42
CA ARG A 156 21.42 4.69 9.43
C ARG A 156 20.61 5.56 10.37
N THR A 157 19.30 5.33 10.45
CA THR A 157 18.37 6.22 11.18
C THR A 157 18.05 5.74 12.60
N GLY A 158 18.34 4.48 12.93
CA GLY A 158 17.91 3.84 14.18
C GLY A 158 16.39 3.57 14.26
N ARG A 159 15.60 3.87 13.19
CA ARG A 159 14.18 3.55 13.08
C ARG A 159 14.01 2.30 12.21
N THR A 160 13.10 1.42 12.57
CA THR A 160 12.71 0.33 11.68
C THR A 160 11.95 0.92 10.47
N ILE A 161 12.47 0.73 9.26
CA ILE A 161 11.78 1.02 8.01
C ILE A 161 11.27 -0.31 7.47
N ALA A 162 9.95 -0.47 7.43
CA ALA A 162 9.32 -1.67 6.90
C ALA A 162 9.11 -1.58 5.38
N VAL A 163 8.77 -2.71 4.74
CA VAL A 163 8.36 -2.76 3.33
C VAL A 163 6.93 -3.31 3.21
N ALA A 164 6.13 -2.79 2.29
CA ALA A 164 4.76 -3.25 2.06
C ALA A 164 4.56 -3.74 0.61
N PRO A 165 5.15 -4.88 0.21
CA PRO A 165 5.06 -5.36 -1.16
C PRO A 165 3.63 -5.77 -1.54
N GLU A 166 3.13 -5.27 -2.68
CA GLU A 166 1.91 -5.76 -3.32
C GLU A 166 2.25 -6.80 -4.39
N LEU A 167 1.60 -7.96 -4.37
CA LEU A 167 1.65 -8.90 -5.49
C LEU A 167 0.61 -8.48 -6.53
N LYS A 168 1.09 -8.06 -7.71
CA LYS A 168 0.25 -7.62 -8.83
C LYS A 168 -0.12 -8.79 -9.73
N HIS A 169 -1.39 -8.91 -10.07
CA HIS A 169 -1.92 -9.87 -11.05
C HIS A 169 -1.48 -11.34 -10.85
N PRO A 170 -1.49 -11.91 -9.61
CA PRO A 170 -1.02 -13.29 -9.38
C PRO A 170 -1.71 -14.33 -10.25
N THR A 171 -3.04 -14.22 -10.45
CA THR A 171 -3.80 -15.13 -11.32
C THR A 171 -3.35 -15.04 -12.77
N TYR A 172 -3.13 -13.83 -13.28
CA TYR A 172 -2.59 -13.65 -14.64
C TYR A 172 -1.20 -14.30 -14.77
N PHE A 173 -0.27 -14.01 -13.85
CA PHE A 173 1.07 -14.59 -13.91
C PHE A 173 1.05 -16.12 -13.78
N ALA A 174 0.18 -16.68 -12.95
CA ALA A 174 -0.01 -18.13 -12.87
C ALA A 174 -0.50 -18.72 -14.20
N SER A 175 -1.42 -18.03 -14.91
CA SER A 175 -1.97 -18.48 -16.19
C SER A 175 -0.94 -18.58 -17.30
N ILE A 176 0.14 -17.81 -17.23
CA ILE A 176 1.24 -17.83 -18.19
C ILE A 176 2.46 -18.65 -17.72
N GLY A 177 2.30 -19.47 -16.65
CA GLY A 177 3.35 -20.35 -16.14
C GLY A 177 4.39 -19.67 -15.22
N LEU A 178 4.09 -18.50 -14.71
CA LEU A 178 4.91 -17.73 -13.77
C LEU A 178 4.21 -17.55 -12.42
N PRO A 179 3.81 -18.63 -11.69
CA PRO A 179 3.15 -18.50 -10.39
C PRO A 179 4.05 -17.76 -9.41
N MET A 180 3.46 -16.79 -8.67
CA MET A 180 4.22 -15.88 -7.80
C MET A 180 4.53 -16.46 -6.42
N GLU A 181 3.58 -17.17 -5.79
CA GLU A 181 3.60 -17.43 -4.35
C GLU A 181 4.81 -18.25 -3.89
N ASP A 182 5.14 -19.36 -4.57
CA ASP A 182 6.30 -20.19 -4.20
C ASP A 182 7.61 -19.43 -4.36
N ARG A 183 7.73 -18.63 -5.42
CA ARG A 183 8.89 -17.77 -5.66
C ARG A 183 9.00 -16.70 -4.58
N PHE A 184 7.88 -16.07 -4.23
CA PHE A 184 7.84 -15.01 -3.22
C PHE A 184 8.18 -15.55 -1.84
N ILE A 185 7.63 -16.71 -1.44
CA ILE A 185 8.00 -17.38 -0.18
C ILE A 185 9.49 -17.74 -0.13
N ALA A 186 10.06 -18.22 -1.22
CA ALA A 186 11.49 -18.52 -1.28
C ALA A 186 12.33 -17.24 -1.09
N GLU A 187 11.92 -16.13 -1.71
CA GLU A 187 12.55 -14.83 -1.58
C GLU A 187 12.43 -14.29 -0.14
N LEU A 188 11.24 -14.34 0.46
CA LEU A 188 11.00 -13.93 1.84
C LEU A 188 11.85 -14.74 2.83
N LYS A 189 11.98 -16.07 2.62
CA LYS A 189 12.85 -16.92 3.45
C LYS A 189 14.31 -16.51 3.34
N ARG A 190 14.79 -16.30 2.12
CA ARG A 190 16.16 -15.83 1.86
C ARG A 190 16.44 -14.48 2.54
N LEU A 191 15.44 -13.61 2.55
CA LEU A 191 15.51 -12.28 3.16
C LEU A 191 15.19 -12.28 4.67
N GLY A 192 14.78 -13.41 5.28
CA GLY A 192 14.40 -13.47 6.70
C GLY A 192 13.15 -12.65 7.04
N LEU A 193 12.17 -12.59 6.11
CA LEU A 193 10.95 -11.78 6.21
C LEU A 193 9.68 -12.62 6.35
N THR A 194 9.76 -13.83 6.90
CA THR A 194 8.61 -14.74 7.04
C THR A 194 7.96 -14.76 8.42
N GLY A 195 8.56 -14.15 9.43
CA GLY A 195 8.08 -14.19 10.81
C GLY A 195 7.04 -13.12 11.12
N ALA A 196 6.29 -13.32 12.21
CA ALA A 196 5.23 -12.40 12.65
C ALA A 196 5.74 -10.98 12.98
N ASP A 197 6.98 -10.85 13.45
CA ASP A 197 7.60 -9.56 13.79
C ASP A 197 8.49 -9.02 12.64
N ALA A 198 8.46 -9.65 11.45
CA ALA A 198 9.23 -9.17 10.32
C ALA A 198 8.75 -7.77 9.90
N PRO A 199 9.66 -6.83 9.53
CA PRO A 199 9.30 -5.49 9.11
C PRO A 199 8.73 -5.49 7.68
N ILE A 200 7.61 -6.16 7.49
CA ILE A 200 6.93 -6.33 6.21
C ILE A 200 5.41 -6.35 6.41
N LEU A 201 4.67 -5.83 5.42
CA LEU A 201 3.21 -5.97 5.31
C LEU A 201 2.88 -6.37 3.87
N ILE A 202 2.63 -7.66 3.65
CA ILE A 202 2.38 -8.19 2.30
C ILE A 202 0.93 -7.93 1.91
N GLN A 203 0.70 -7.42 0.71
CA GLN A 203 -0.63 -7.03 0.28
C GLN A 203 -0.99 -7.58 -1.11
N CYS A 204 -2.28 -7.76 -1.35
CA CYS A 204 -2.82 -8.18 -2.63
C CYS A 204 -4.32 -7.82 -2.72
N PHE A 205 -4.81 -7.55 -3.94
CA PHE A 205 -6.25 -7.47 -4.23
C PHE A 205 -6.89 -8.84 -4.35
N GLU A 206 -6.14 -9.84 -4.85
CA GLU A 206 -6.62 -11.21 -4.96
C GLU A 206 -6.58 -11.92 -3.60
N VAL A 207 -7.63 -12.69 -3.29
CA VAL A 207 -7.81 -13.35 -1.99
C VAL A 207 -6.99 -14.63 -1.91
N GLY A 208 -7.03 -15.46 -2.95
CA GLY A 208 -6.38 -16.77 -2.97
C GLY A 208 -4.88 -16.75 -2.69
N PRO A 209 -4.09 -15.81 -3.27
CA PRO A 209 -2.69 -15.67 -2.93
C PRO A 209 -2.46 -15.41 -1.45
N LEU A 210 -3.23 -14.53 -0.81
CA LEU A 210 -3.10 -14.24 0.63
C LEU A 210 -3.47 -15.45 1.49
N GLU A 211 -4.55 -16.18 1.16
CA GLU A 211 -4.92 -17.42 1.84
C GLU A 211 -3.87 -18.53 1.71
N ARG A 212 -3.15 -18.59 0.58
CA ARG A 212 -2.05 -19.53 0.39
C ARG A 212 -0.79 -19.12 1.16
N LEU A 213 -0.51 -17.80 1.22
CA LEU A 213 0.60 -17.26 1.99
C LEU A 213 0.38 -17.46 3.49
N SER A 214 -0.81 -17.15 4.03
CA SER A 214 -1.13 -17.27 5.47
C SER A 214 -0.90 -18.67 6.04
N LYS A 215 -0.97 -19.72 5.22
CA LYS A 215 -0.71 -21.12 5.62
C LYS A 215 0.78 -21.49 5.66
N ARG A 216 1.66 -20.61 5.22
CA ARG A 216 3.07 -20.93 4.94
C ARG A 216 4.07 -19.97 5.57
N ILE A 217 3.62 -18.76 5.97
CA ILE A 217 4.42 -17.73 6.62
C ILE A 217 3.58 -17.07 7.72
N ASP A 218 4.26 -16.50 8.71
CA ASP A 218 3.64 -15.76 9.83
C ASP A 218 3.69 -14.24 9.62
N ALA A 219 4.32 -13.76 8.54
CA ALA A 219 4.43 -12.34 8.22
C ALA A 219 3.04 -11.70 8.04
N PRO A 220 2.84 -10.45 8.51
CA PRO A 220 1.55 -9.77 8.40
C PRO A 220 1.08 -9.61 6.95
N LEU A 221 -0.20 -9.93 6.71
CA LEU A 221 -0.86 -9.80 5.41
C LEU A 221 -1.94 -8.71 5.47
N ALA A 222 -2.17 -8.03 4.36
CA ALA A 222 -3.21 -7.02 4.17
C ALA A 222 -4.06 -7.34 2.93
N GLN A 223 -5.38 -7.43 3.11
CA GLN A 223 -6.33 -7.56 2.01
C GLN A 223 -6.67 -6.18 1.45
N LEU A 224 -6.27 -5.90 0.21
CA LEU A 224 -6.67 -4.69 -0.51
C LEU A 224 -8.13 -4.80 -0.97
N VAL A 225 -8.90 -3.71 -0.81
CA VAL A 225 -10.31 -3.64 -1.16
C VAL A 225 -10.58 -2.37 -1.96
N ASN A 226 -11.10 -2.51 -3.19
CA ASN A 226 -11.47 -1.37 -4.02
C ASN A 226 -12.89 -0.88 -3.68
N ALA A 227 -13.22 0.36 -4.05
CA ALA A 227 -14.55 0.95 -3.87
C ALA A 227 -15.65 0.23 -4.66
N SER A 228 -15.31 -0.50 -5.73
CA SER A 228 -16.26 -1.25 -6.55
C SER A 228 -15.57 -2.43 -7.24
N GLY A 229 -16.36 -3.35 -7.81
CA GLY A 229 -15.86 -4.52 -8.51
C GLY A 229 -15.64 -5.71 -7.57
N ALA A 230 -14.73 -6.61 -7.96
CA ALA A 230 -14.40 -7.85 -7.26
C ALA A 230 -12.92 -8.21 -7.48
N PRO A 231 -12.30 -9.06 -6.61
CA PRO A 231 -10.99 -9.65 -6.85
C PRO A 231 -10.95 -10.44 -8.18
N ALA A 232 -9.85 -10.35 -8.91
CA ALA A 232 -9.70 -11.02 -10.21
C ALA A 232 -9.83 -12.55 -10.11
N ASP A 233 -9.39 -13.12 -8.99
CA ASP A 233 -9.47 -14.56 -8.69
C ASP A 233 -10.84 -15.00 -8.12
N ARG A 234 -11.72 -14.05 -7.74
CA ARG A 234 -13.06 -14.30 -7.18
C ARG A 234 -14.10 -13.30 -7.70
N PRO A 235 -14.40 -13.31 -9.01
CA PRO A 235 -15.30 -12.33 -9.62
C PRO A 235 -16.75 -12.40 -9.08
N GLU A 236 -17.13 -13.49 -8.41
CA GLU A 236 -18.44 -13.67 -7.76
C GLU A 236 -18.53 -13.02 -6.37
N GLN A 237 -17.39 -12.64 -5.76
CA GLN A 237 -17.33 -12.01 -4.45
C GLN A 237 -17.04 -10.52 -4.58
N SER A 238 -18.04 -9.66 -4.48
CA SER A 238 -17.82 -8.21 -4.59
C SER A 238 -16.97 -7.66 -3.44
N TYR A 239 -16.21 -6.59 -3.71
CA TYR A 239 -15.53 -5.85 -2.64
C TYR A 239 -16.49 -5.30 -1.59
N ALA A 240 -17.74 -4.96 -1.99
CA ALA A 240 -18.77 -4.53 -1.06
C ALA A 240 -19.14 -5.63 -0.06
N ASP A 241 -19.19 -6.90 -0.50
CA ASP A 241 -19.44 -8.04 0.41
C ASP A 241 -18.27 -8.30 1.35
N MET A 242 -17.04 -7.99 0.91
CA MET A 242 -15.83 -8.20 1.71
C MET A 242 -15.73 -7.23 2.90
N ILE A 243 -16.34 -6.06 2.84
CA ILE A 243 -16.34 -5.05 3.91
C ILE A 243 -17.58 -5.08 4.81
N THR A 244 -18.45 -6.07 4.66
CA THR A 244 -19.49 -6.37 5.66
C THR A 244 -18.86 -6.98 6.91
N ALA A 245 -19.56 -6.97 8.06
CA ALA A 245 -19.07 -7.59 9.30
C ALA A 245 -18.66 -9.07 9.08
N GLU A 246 -19.46 -9.82 8.29
CA GLU A 246 -19.12 -11.21 7.92
C GLU A 246 -17.92 -11.28 6.98
N GLY A 247 -17.82 -10.37 5.99
CA GLY A 247 -16.68 -10.28 5.08
C GLY A 247 -15.39 -9.97 5.82
N LEU A 248 -15.40 -9.01 6.74
CA LEU A 248 -14.26 -8.66 7.58
C LEU A 248 -13.83 -9.81 8.49
N SER A 249 -14.80 -10.57 9.06
CA SER A 249 -14.48 -11.78 9.82
C SER A 249 -13.75 -12.82 8.97
N ARG A 250 -14.18 -13.02 7.71
CA ARG A 250 -13.47 -13.91 6.77
C ARG A 250 -12.06 -13.41 6.40
N ILE A 251 -11.87 -12.10 6.26
CA ILE A 251 -10.53 -11.53 6.04
C ILE A 251 -9.63 -11.80 7.24
N ALA A 252 -10.14 -11.70 8.47
CA ALA A 252 -9.40 -11.97 9.70
C ALA A 252 -8.89 -13.42 9.83
N ASP A 253 -9.47 -14.37 9.10
CA ASP A 253 -8.99 -15.75 9.06
C ASP A 253 -7.61 -15.91 8.40
N TYR A 254 -7.20 -14.96 7.54
CA TYR A 254 -5.94 -15.05 6.77
C TYR A 254 -5.10 -13.78 6.76
N ALA A 255 -5.64 -12.62 7.14
CA ALA A 255 -4.92 -11.36 7.13
C ALA A 255 -5.03 -10.65 8.48
N ALA A 256 -4.04 -9.83 8.81
CA ALA A 256 -4.03 -8.99 10.01
C ALA A 256 -4.53 -7.56 9.73
N TRP A 257 -4.62 -7.18 8.43
CA TRP A 257 -5.01 -5.87 7.99
C TRP A 257 -6.03 -5.94 6.85
N VAL A 258 -6.95 -5.00 6.83
CA VAL A 258 -7.74 -4.65 5.65
C VAL A 258 -7.29 -3.30 5.13
N ALA A 259 -7.15 -3.21 3.80
CA ALA A 259 -6.64 -2.02 3.13
C ALA A 259 -7.69 -1.49 2.12
N PRO A 260 -8.75 -0.80 2.58
CA PRO A 260 -9.79 -0.27 1.72
C PRO A 260 -9.36 1.01 1.01
N GLU A 261 -9.93 1.24 -0.17
CA GLU A 261 -9.91 2.56 -0.80
C GLU A 261 -10.51 3.59 0.19
N MET A 262 -9.87 4.74 0.33
CA MET A 262 -10.14 5.72 1.41
C MET A 262 -11.57 6.22 1.48
N THR A 263 -12.30 6.27 0.34
CA THR A 263 -13.70 6.71 0.32
C THR A 263 -14.66 5.69 0.93
N LEU A 264 -14.23 4.44 1.13
CA LEU A 264 -15.01 3.45 1.88
C LEU A 264 -15.03 3.75 3.38
N VAL A 265 -13.98 4.41 3.90
CA VAL A 265 -13.90 4.86 5.30
C VAL A 265 -14.45 6.26 5.48
N LEU A 266 -14.07 7.20 4.61
CA LEU A 266 -14.56 8.58 4.61
C LEU A 266 -15.21 8.90 3.26
N PRO A 267 -16.51 8.56 3.10
CA PRO A 267 -17.22 8.69 1.83
C PRO A 267 -17.27 10.14 1.34
N ARG A 268 -17.28 10.32 0.01
CA ARG A 268 -17.57 11.62 -0.60
C ARG A 268 -19.08 11.76 -0.82
N GLY A 269 -19.63 12.83 -0.29
CA GLY A 269 -21.04 13.19 -0.44
C GLY A 269 -21.27 14.14 -1.62
N ALA A 270 -22.36 14.90 -1.53
CA ALA A 270 -22.69 15.95 -2.48
C ALA A 270 -21.54 16.97 -2.58
N GLU A 271 -21.37 17.56 -3.77
CA GLU A 271 -20.33 18.55 -4.06
C GLU A 271 -18.89 18.08 -3.79
N GLU A 272 -18.63 16.78 -3.88
CA GLU A 272 -17.31 16.16 -3.67
C GLU A 272 -16.72 16.42 -2.25
N ARG A 273 -17.56 16.73 -1.27
CA ARG A 273 -17.12 16.95 0.13
C ARG A 273 -17.10 15.65 0.91
N SER A 274 -16.25 15.59 1.93
CA SER A 274 -16.26 14.46 2.86
C SER A 274 -17.59 14.37 3.59
N GLY A 275 -18.17 13.17 3.62
CA GLY A 275 -19.33 12.83 4.44
C GLY A 275 -18.95 12.46 5.88
N ALA A 276 -19.90 11.92 6.61
CA ALA A 276 -19.61 11.29 7.90
C ALA A 276 -18.79 10.00 7.67
N PRO A 277 -17.83 9.67 8.57
CA PRO A 277 -17.14 8.40 8.52
C PRO A 277 -18.11 7.21 8.50
N SER A 278 -17.79 6.18 7.71
CA SER A 278 -18.51 4.91 7.76
C SER A 278 -18.16 4.13 9.04
N THR A 279 -18.85 3.03 9.27
CA THR A 279 -18.53 2.11 10.39
C THR A 279 -17.36 1.19 10.10
N LEU A 280 -16.82 1.21 8.86
CA LEU A 280 -15.85 0.21 8.37
C LEU A 280 -14.62 0.05 9.29
N ALA A 281 -14.04 1.15 9.76
CA ALA A 281 -12.86 1.06 10.64
C ALA A 281 -13.22 0.41 11.99
N ALA A 282 -14.37 0.77 12.58
CA ALA A 282 -14.84 0.17 13.83
C ALA A 282 -15.21 -1.30 13.67
N ASP A 283 -15.86 -1.67 12.55
CA ASP A 283 -16.25 -3.05 12.25
C ASP A 283 -15.00 -3.92 11.98
N ALA A 284 -13.99 -3.38 11.29
CA ALA A 284 -12.71 -4.05 11.07
C ALA A 284 -11.97 -4.30 12.41
N HIS A 285 -11.91 -3.28 13.28
CA HIS A 285 -11.32 -3.43 14.62
C HIS A 285 -12.08 -4.47 15.47
N ALA A 286 -13.42 -4.50 15.38
CA ALA A 286 -14.22 -5.51 16.07
C ALA A 286 -13.94 -6.93 15.56
N ALA A 287 -13.56 -7.10 14.30
CA ALA A 287 -13.10 -8.36 13.71
C ALA A 287 -11.62 -8.67 14.01
N GLY A 288 -10.88 -7.79 14.71
CA GLY A 288 -9.46 -7.96 15.02
C GLY A 288 -8.50 -7.50 13.93
N LEU A 289 -9.00 -6.84 12.88
CA LEU A 289 -8.21 -6.29 11.79
C LEU A 289 -7.75 -4.86 12.08
N LYS A 290 -6.56 -4.50 11.65
CA LYS A 290 -6.14 -3.10 11.50
C LYS A 290 -6.57 -2.56 10.13
N VAL A 291 -6.70 -1.23 10.03
CA VAL A 291 -7.19 -0.55 8.82
C VAL A 291 -6.13 0.39 8.27
N VAL A 292 -5.75 0.20 7.01
CA VAL A 292 -4.87 1.13 6.30
C VAL A 292 -5.52 1.55 4.98
N VAL A 293 -5.66 2.85 4.73
CA VAL A 293 -6.37 3.35 3.55
C VAL A 293 -5.42 3.81 2.45
N TRP A 294 -5.84 3.71 1.20
CA TRP A 294 -5.11 4.13 0.00
C TRP A 294 -6.00 4.95 -0.95
N THR A 295 -5.49 5.87 -1.73
CA THR A 295 -4.19 6.50 -1.67
C THR A 295 -4.38 8.00 -1.47
N VAL A 296 -3.76 8.56 -0.44
CA VAL A 296 -3.87 9.98 -0.14
C VAL A 296 -2.82 10.75 -0.96
N ARG A 297 -3.30 11.76 -1.70
CA ARG A 297 -2.51 12.60 -2.61
C ARG A 297 -2.76 14.06 -2.32
N ALA A 298 -1.77 14.92 -2.63
CA ALA A 298 -1.83 16.34 -2.32
C ALA A 298 -2.52 17.17 -3.39
N GLU A 299 -2.55 16.70 -4.64
CA GLU A 299 -3.13 17.44 -5.73
C GLU A 299 -4.65 17.63 -5.55
N ASN A 300 -5.17 18.81 -5.86
CA ASN A 300 -6.60 19.15 -5.78
C ASN A 300 -7.49 18.14 -6.52
N ALA A 301 -6.98 17.54 -7.60
CA ALA A 301 -7.69 16.50 -8.37
C ALA A 301 -8.14 15.31 -7.51
N PHE A 302 -7.42 15.00 -6.42
CA PHE A 302 -7.67 13.83 -5.57
C PHE A 302 -8.30 14.18 -4.22
N LEU A 303 -8.26 15.46 -3.82
CA LEU A 303 -8.76 15.90 -2.52
C LEU A 303 -10.29 16.14 -2.53
N PRO A 304 -10.96 15.91 -1.38
CA PRO A 304 -12.32 16.42 -1.16
C PRO A 304 -12.37 17.93 -1.32
N ALA A 305 -13.52 18.46 -1.69
CA ALA A 305 -13.68 19.88 -2.06
C ALA A 305 -13.23 20.86 -0.96
N GLU A 306 -13.50 20.55 0.31
CA GLU A 306 -13.13 21.40 1.46
C GLU A 306 -11.63 21.47 1.71
N HIS A 307 -10.87 20.52 1.17
CA HIS A 307 -9.41 20.48 1.30
C HIS A 307 -8.69 21.02 0.06
N ARG A 308 -9.41 21.35 -1.01
CA ARG A 308 -8.82 21.95 -2.22
C ARG A 308 -8.41 23.40 -1.97
N ARG A 309 -7.34 23.84 -2.62
CA ARG A 309 -6.86 25.23 -2.59
C ARG A 309 -6.78 25.77 -4.01
N GLY A 310 -7.67 26.72 -4.32
CA GLY A 310 -7.79 27.28 -5.68
C GLY A 310 -8.48 26.32 -6.64
N VAL A 311 -8.29 26.56 -7.95
CA VAL A 311 -8.99 25.86 -9.04
C VAL A 311 -8.09 24.98 -9.91
N ASP A 312 -6.79 25.08 -9.72
CA ASP A 312 -5.82 24.27 -10.46
C ASP A 312 -5.80 22.84 -9.93
N PHE A 313 -6.08 21.86 -10.79
CA PHE A 313 -6.12 20.45 -10.43
C PHE A 313 -4.75 19.91 -9.98
N ALA A 314 -3.68 20.40 -10.54
CA ALA A 314 -2.31 19.98 -10.21
C ALA A 314 -1.75 20.66 -8.95
N ALA A 315 -2.37 21.77 -8.50
CA ALA A 315 -1.95 22.43 -7.27
C ALA A 315 -2.26 21.59 -6.04
N HIS A 316 -1.38 21.70 -5.02
CA HIS A 316 -1.57 21.01 -3.75
C HIS A 316 -2.61 21.75 -2.88
N GLY A 317 -3.56 20.98 -2.37
CA GLY A 317 -4.53 21.43 -1.37
C GLY A 317 -4.06 21.16 0.07
N ASP A 318 -5.03 21.11 0.99
CA ASP A 318 -4.77 20.84 2.42
C ASP A 318 -4.80 19.33 2.73
N MET A 319 -3.85 18.61 2.13
CA MET A 319 -3.70 17.17 2.38
C MET A 319 -3.46 16.84 3.87
N PRO A 320 -2.65 17.61 4.65
CA PRO A 320 -2.50 17.37 6.09
C PRO A 320 -3.83 17.37 6.86
N ALA A 321 -4.75 18.28 6.52
CA ALA A 321 -6.08 18.29 7.15
C ALA A 321 -6.91 17.06 6.76
N TYR A 322 -6.80 16.58 5.53
CA TYR A 322 -7.48 15.36 5.08
C TYR A 322 -6.92 14.12 5.78
N VAL A 323 -5.60 14.02 5.95
CA VAL A 323 -4.96 12.95 6.73
C VAL A 323 -5.46 12.93 8.19
N ARG A 324 -5.60 14.11 8.83
CA ARG A 324 -6.20 14.20 10.18
C ARG A 324 -7.64 13.70 10.21
N ALA A 325 -8.44 14.00 9.18
CA ALA A 325 -9.81 13.53 9.09
C ALA A 325 -9.88 12.00 8.98
N LEU A 326 -9.01 11.38 8.17
CA LEU A 326 -8.89 9.92 8.06
C LEU A 326 -8.44 9.29 9.39
N ALA A 327 -7.43 9.87 10.04
CA ALA A 327 -6.98 9.41 11.37
C ALA A 327 -8.11 9.48 12.41
N ALA A 328 -8.89 10.57 12.41
CA ALA A 328 -10.07 10.72 13.28
C ALA A 328 -11.20 9.72 12.95
N ALA A 329 -11.26 9.21 11.71
CA ALA A 329 -12.17 8.15 11.31
C ALA A 329 -11.71 6.74 11.75
N GLY A 330 -10.56 6.62 12.43
CA GLY A 330 -10.11 5.39 13.07
C GLY A 330 -9.17 4.53 12.21
N VAL A 331 -8.51 5.08 11.17
CA VAL A 331 -7.54 4.30 10.41
C VAL A 331 -6.22 4.16 11.17
N ASP A 332 -5.55 3.00 11.02
CA ASP A 332 -4.25 2.68 11.64
C ASP A 332 -3.07 3.07 10.73
N GLY A 333 -3.34 3.47 9.50
CA GLY A 333 -2.32 3.93 8.56
C GLY A 333 -2.89 4.48 7.27
N VAL A 334 -2.04 5.18 6.53
CA VAL A 334 -2.38 5.75 5.22
C VAL A 334 -1.26 5.47 4.20
N PHE A 335 -1.65 5.05 3.00
CA PHE A 335 -0.76 5.07 1.84
C PHE A 335 -0.76 6.48 1.25
N SER A 336 0.40 7.03 0.99
CA SER A 336 0.53 8.38 0.47
C SER A 336 1.63 8.53 -0.57
N ASP A 337 1.32 9.28 -1.65
CA ASP A 337 2.30 9.72 -2.63
C ASP A 337 3.20 10.86 -2.08
N PHE A 338 2.79 11.51 -0.97
CA PHE A 338 3.47 12.64 -0.31
C PHE A 338 3.68 12.35 1.18
N PRO A 339 4.61 11.45 1.55
CA PRO A 339 4.78 11.01 2.93
C PRO A 339 5.11 12.14 3.90
N GLY A 340 5.82 13.18 3.45
CA GLY A 340 6.12 14.36 4.26
C GLY A 340 4.87 15.13 4.69
N LEU A 341 3.93 15.38 3.76
CA LEU A 341 2.66 16.02 4.06
C LEU A 341 1.74 15.12 4.91
N ALA A 342 1.77 13.80 4.67
CA ALA A 342 1.04 12.86 5.52
C ALA A 342 1.56 12.88 6.96
N ARG A 343 2.87 12.93 7.15
CA ARG A 343 3.50 13.05 8.48
C ARG A 343 3.14 14.38 9.16
N GLU A 344 3.07 15.49 8.42
CA GLU A 344 2.59 16.77 8.93
C GLU A 344 1.16 16.68 9.46
N GLY A 345 0.29 15.96 8.77
CA GLY A 345 -1.11 15.74 9.18
C GLY A 345 -1.27 14.96 10.49
N LEU A 346 -0.28 14.15 10.89
CA LEU A 346 -0.31 13.33 12.11
C LEU A 346 0.45 13.94 13.30
N ARG A 347 1.06 15.12 13.13
CA ARG A 347 1.68 15.90 14.23
C ARG A 347 0.65 16.76 14.93
#